data_9267f96514cb8bd4fa6f6c3da63d7454
#
_entry.id   9267f96514cb8bd4fa6f6c3da63d7454
#
_cell.length_a   1.000
_cell.length_b   1.000
_cell.length_c   1.000
_cell.angle_alpha   90.00
_cell.angle_beta   90.00
_cell.angle_gamma   90.00
#
_symmetry.space_group_name_H-M   'P 1'
#
loop_
_entity.id
_entity.type
_entity.pdbx_description
1 polymer ?
#
loop_
_entity_poly.entity_id
_entity_poly.type
_entity_poly.pdbx_seq_one_letter_code
_entity_poly.pdbx_strand_id
1 'polypeptide(L)'
;MGTHLFVATSEGIRTFERGTQGWEERHRGLEGMAVTSVTASKYAVLAGTLAGVFISKDRGASWQERNAGLTQPHVRWLDYHLNDPWLAFAGTEPAAIFVSSNGAESWRECVEVADMRDANGWSLPYSPEAGCVRGFAFHGSRGYAAVEQGGLLRSDDGGRSWQLAGGSTGDPRAPLLGSRIHADVHSVTVHPSSADVVFAPTGGGLYASPDGGEAWTNLYECYCRAVWVDPGDPEHLILGPADGVDSNGRIEESPDGGKTWHDAAGPLHIPWRDHMVDRFTQVGEELMGVLSNGEVIASPLASWAWRPLSDKAGRVLAVAPLKT
;
A
#
# COMPACT_ATOMS: atom_id res chain seq x y z
N MET A 1 -13.48 -21.32 -9.03
CA MET A 1 -14.14 -20.15 -8.39
C MET A 1 -13.66 -18.91 -9.12
N GLY A 2 -14.56 -17.97 -9.47
CA GLY A 2 -14.15 -16.75 -10.18
C GLY A 2 -13.27 -15.85 -9.31
N THR A 3 -12.23 -15.26 -9.89
CA THR A 3 -11.41 -14.25 -9.23
C THR A 3 -12.24 -12.98 -9.08
N HIS A 4 -12.37 -12.45 -7.87
CA HIS A 4 -13.02 -11.16 -7.61
C HIS A 4 -11.98 -10.07 -7.45
N LEU A 5 -12.32 -8.87 -7.93
CA LEU A 5 -11.53 -7.66 -7.77
C LEU A 5 -12.40 -6.56 -7.17
N PHE A 6 -11.92 -5.94 -6.10
CA PHE A 6 -12.55 -4.79 -5.45
C PHE A 6 -11.78 -3.54 -5.82
N VAL A 7 -12.50 -2.53 -6.30
CA VAL A 7 -11.95 -1.27 -6.81
C VAL A 7 -12.50 -0.13 -5.97
N ALA A 8 -11.65 0.44 -5.13
CA ALA A 8 -11.93 1.61 -4.33
C ALA A 8 -11.77 2.88 -5.17
N THR A 9 -12.76 3.77 -5.13
CA THR A 9 -12.78 4.99 -5.92
C THR A 9 -13.14 6.22 -5.07
N SER A 10 -12.96 7.41 -5.63
CA SER A 10 -13.43 8.67 -5.02
C SER A 10 -14.94 8.76 -4.83
N GLU A 11 -15.73 7.85 -5.47
CA GLU A 11 -17.20 7.90 -5.53
C GLU A 11 -17.86 6.62 -4.98
N GLY A 12 -17.09 5.75 -4.32
CA GLY A 12 -17.56 4.48 -3.78
C GLY A 12 -16.66 3.30 -4.08
N ILE A 13 -17.21 2.10 -4.00
CA ILE A 13 -16.51 0.86 -4.30
C ILE A 13 -17.24 0.07 -5.37
N ARG A 14 -16.49 -0.58 -6.25
CA ARG A 14 -16.99 -1.48 -7.27
C ARG A 14 -16.42 -2.86 -7.11
N THR A 15 -17.20 -3.86 -7.40
CA THR A 15 -16.81 -5.27 -7.38
C THR A 15 -16.90 -5.85 -8.77
N PHE A 16 -15.82 -6.49 -9.20
CA PHE A 16 -15.75 -7.18 -10.49
C PHE A 16 -15.48 -8.67 -10.27
N GLU A 17 -15.97 -9.48 -11.19
CA GLU A 17 -15.66 -10.89 -11.29
C GLU A 17 -15.00 -11.19 -12.64
N ARG A 18 -13.99 -12.03 -12.66
CA ARG A 18 -13.30 -12.39 -13.91
C ARG A 18 -14.15 -13.42 -14.68
N GLY A 19 -14.71 -13.00 -15.79
CA GLY A 19 -15.41 -13.84 -16.76
C GLY A 19 -14.47 -14.32 -17.87
N THR A 20 -15.03 -14.98 -18.88
CA THR A 20 -14.29 -15.49 -20.05
C THR A 20 -13.80 -14.39 -21.00
N GLN A 21 -14.45 -13.24 -20.97
CA GLN A 21 -14.13 -12.09 -21.85
C GLN A 21 -13.48 -10.91 -21.10
N GLY A 22 -13.12 -11.07 -19.82
CA GLY A 22 -12.52 -10.04 -19.00
C GLY A 22 -13.24 -9.81 -17.67
N TRP A 23 -13.08 -8.63 -17.10
CA TRP A 23 -13.70 -8.24 -15.85
C TRP A 23 -15.15 -7.77 -16.06
N GLU A 24 -16.10 -8.34 -15.34
CA GLU A 24 -17.51 -7.98 -15.34
C GLU A 24 -17.91 -7.35 -14.01
N GLU A 25 -18.50 -6.15 -14.04
CA GLU A 25 -18.97 -5.48 -12.83
C GLU A 25 -20.17 -6.24 -12.24
N ARG A 26 -20.12 -6.52 -10.92
CA ARG A 26 -21.18 -7.25 -10.19
C ARG A 26 -21.94 -6.36 -9.23
N HIS A 27 -21.22 -5.53 -8.44
CA HIS A 27 -21.83 -4.71 -7.41
C HIS A 27 -21.21 -3.33 -7.35
N ARG A 28 -21.99 -2.37 -6.88
CA ARG A 28 -21.55 -1.04 -6.43
C ARG A 28 -21.99 -0.84 -4.99
N GLY A 29 -21.19 -0.11 -4.22
CA GLY A 29 -21.50 0.19 -2.83
C GLY A 29 -20.78 1.45 -2.35
N LEU A 30 -21.16 1.92 -1.16
CA LEU A 30 -20.62 3.13 -0.53
C LEU A 30 -20.67 4.35 -1.47
N GLU A 31 -21.74 4.47 -2.25
CA GLU A 31 -21.92 5.53 -3.25
C GLU A 31 -21.82 6.93 -2.60
N GLY A 32 -21.10 7.83 -3.25
CA GLY A 32 -20.83 9.18 -2.77
C GLY A 32 -19.77 9.27 -1.64
N MET A 33 -19.15 8.15 -1.26
CA MET A 33 -18.06 8.13 -0.29
C MET A 33 -16.70 7.94 -1.00
N ALA A 34 -15.69 8.72 -0.62
CA ALA A 34 -14.33 8.45 -1.04
C ALA A 34 -13.80 7.22 -0.29
N VAL A 35 -13.61 6.12 -1.01
CA VAL A 35 -13.01 4.89 -0.48
C VAL A 35 -11.51 4.94 -0.73
N THR A 36 -10.73 5.18 0.32
CA THR A 36 -9.28 5.43 0.26
C THR A 36 -8.45 4.17 0.12
N SER A 37 -8.97 3.06 0.65
CA SER A 37 -8.31 1.75 0.63
C SER A 37 -9.31 0.62 0.64
N VAL A 38 -8.88 -0.55 0.16
CA VAL A 38 -9.65 -1.78 0.19
C VAL A 38 -8.72 -2.97 0.41
N THR A 39 -9.13 -3.91 1.23
CA THR A 39 -8.47 -5.19 1.41
C THR A 39 -9.49 -6.31 1.51
N ALA A 40 -9.13 -7.51 1.07
CA ALA A 40 -10.04 -8.65 1.08
C ALA A 40 -9.38 -9.90 1.65
N SER A 41 -10.10 -10.59 2.52
CA SER A 41 -9.82 -11.95 2.95
C SER A 41 -10.82 -12.91 2.33
N LYS A 42 -10.63 -14.21 2.51
CA LYS A 42 -11.60 -15.22 2.07
C LYS A 42 -13.01 -15.07 2.71
N TYR A 43 -13.13 -14.34 3.82
CA TYR A 43 -14.38 -14.20 4.58
C TYR A 43 -15.05 -12.84 4.43
N ALA A 44 -14.28 -11.80 4.21
CA ALA A 44 -14.81 -10.44 4.18
C ALA A 44 -13.91 -9.48 3.42
N VAL A 45 -14.52 -8.38 2.97
CA VAL A 45 -13.85 -7.24 2.36
C VAL A 45 -13.96 -6.06 3.29
N LEU A 46 -12.86 -5.34 3.53
CA LEU A 46 -12.85 -4.08 4.26
C LEU A 46 -12.61 -2.93 3.30
N ALA A 47 -13.36 -1.87 3.47
CA ALA A 47 -13.21 -0.59 2.78
C ALA A 47 -12.92 0.50 3.80
N GLY A 48 -11.79 1.20 3.64
CA GLY A 48 -11.42 2.38 4.41
C GLY A 48 -11.91 3.64 3.72
N THR A 49 -12.43 4.57 4.49
CA THR A 49 -12.99 5.83 3.99
C THR A 49 -12.52 7.00 4.86
N LEU A 50 -12.90 8.23 4.50
CA LEU A 50 -12.72 9.41 5.35
C LEU A 50 -13.60 9.37 6.63
N ALA A 51 -14.60 8.47 6.67
CA ALA A 51 -15.56 8.35 7.77
C ALA A 51 -15.43 7.02 8.56
N GLY A 52 -14.35 6.28 8.34
CA GLY A 52 -14.06 5.03 9.04
C GLY A 52 -14.02 3.81 8.13
N VAL A 53 -14.27 2.65 8.73
CA VAL A 53 -14.18 1.33 8.10
C VAL A 53 -15.57 0.76 7.84
N PHE A 54 -15.75 0.16 6.67
CA PHE A 54 -16.92 -0.61 6.27
C PHE A 54 -16.52 -2.03 5.94
N ILE A 55 -17.39 -3.00 6.26
CA ILE A 55 -17.21 -4.41 5.95
C ILE A 55 -18.31 -4.94 5.02
N SER A 56 -17.92 -5.77 4.09
CA SER A 56 -18.84 -6.62 3.30
C SER A 56 -18.51 -8.09 3.55
N LYS A 57 -19.54 -8.89 3.88
CA LYS A 57 -19.45 -10.36 4.04
C LYS A 57 -20.04 -11.12 2.85
N ASP A 58 -20.51 -10.41 1.83
CA ASP A 58 -21.21 -10.90 0.64
C ASP A 58 -20.55 -10.43 -0.67
N ARG A 59 -19.21 -10.25 -0.63
CA ARG A 59 -18.37 -9.87 -1.79
C ARG A 59 -18.76 -8.52 -2.41
N GLY A 60 -19.15 -7.56 -1.57
CA GLY A 60 -19.43 -6.20 -2.00
C GLY A 60 -20.89 -5.92 -2.34
N ALA A 61 -21.80 -6.90 -2.16
CA ALA A 61 -23.23 -6.69 -2.41
C ALA A 61 -23.88 -5.79 -1.33
N SER A 62 -23.41 -5.87 -0.09
CA SER A 62 -23.83 -4.96 0.98
C SER A 62 -22.67 -4.57 1.89
N TRP A 63 -22.80 -3.42 2.59
CA TRP A 63 -21.76 -2.85 3.42
C TRP A 63 -22.33 -2.43 4.78
N GLN A 64 -21.54 -2.65 5.82
CA GLN A 64 -21.87 -2.28 7.20
C GLN A 64 -20.70 -1.52 7.82
N GLU A 65 -21.00 -0.45 8.54
CA GLU A 65 -20.02 0.32 9.28
C GLU A 65 -19.40 -0.50 10.44
N ARG A 66 -18.11 -0.32 10.69
CA ARG A 66 -17.32 -1.01 11.71
C ARG A 66 -16.31 -0.08 12.37
N ASN A 67 -16.82 0.90 13.14
CA ASN A 67 -16.02 1.96 13.74
C ASN A 67 -15.89 1.84 15.27
N ALA A 68 -16.40 0.77 15.91
CA ALA A 68 -16.28 0.60 17.35
C ALA A 68 -14.81 0.60 17.81
N GLY A 69 -14.40 1.62 18.58
CA GLY A 69 -13.02 1.80 19.05
C GLY A 69 -12.07 2.50 18.05
N LEU A 70 -12.52 2.83 16.86
CA LEU A 70 -11.76 3.61 15.89
C LEU A 70 -11.93 5.11 16.18
N THR A 71 -10.96 5.71 16.87
CA THR A 71 -11.01 7.13 17.31
C THR A 71 -10.60 8.11 16.22
N GLN A 72 -9.90 7.64 15.17
CA GLN A 72 -9.48 8.42 14.01
C GLN A 72 -10.20 7.88 12.77
N PRO A 73 -11.21 8.57 12.23
CA PRO A 73 -12.04 8.04 11.14
C PRO A 73 -11.41 8.14 9.76
N HIS A 74 -10.43 9.02 9.55
CA HIS A 74 -9.76 9.15 8.26
C HIS A 74 -8.80 7.97 8.04
N VAL A 75 -9.33 6.87 7.50
CA VAL A 75 -8.53 5.69 7.17
C VAL A 75 -7.76 5.91 5.88
N ARG A 76 -6.45 5.72 5.93
CA ARG A 76 -5.55 5.83 4.77
C ARG A 76 -5.22 4.47 4.17
N TRP A 77 -5.08 3.45 5.04
CA TRP A 77 -4.75 2.10 4.61
C TRP A 77 -5.40 1.04 5.49
N LEU A 78 -5.82 -0.05 4.86
CA LEU A 78 -6.30 -1.26 5.53
C LEU A 78 -5.53 -2.47 5.05
N ASP A 79 -5.23 -3.40 5.93
CA ASP A 79 -4.78 -4.73 5.54
C ASP A 79 -5.26 -5.81 6.52
N TYR A 80 -5.33 -7.04 6.04
CA TYR A 80 -5.45 -8.23 6.86
C TYR A 80 -4.07 -8.83 7.09
N HIS A 81 -3.86 -9.41 8.27
CA HIS A 81 -2.71 -10.27 8.49
C HIS A 81 -2.74 -11.46 7.53
N LEU A 82 -1.60 -11.79 6.90
CA LEU A 82 -1.54 -12.80 5.84
C LEU A 82 -2.06 -14.18 6.27
N ASN A 83 -1.79 -14.57 7.53
CA ASN A 83 -2.11 -15.89 8.07
C ASN A 83 -3.29 -15.91 9.05
N ASP A 84 -3.87 -14.75 9.34
CA ASP A 84 -5.00 -14.63 10.26
C ASP A 84 -6.06 -13.67 9.69
N PRO A 85 -7.13 -14.17 9.07
CA PRO A 85 -8.17 -13.35 8.46
C PRO A 85 -9.07 -12.62 9.48
N TRP A 86 -8.90 -12.88 10.77
CA TRP A 86 -9.58 -12.18 11.87
C TRP A 86 -8.76 -11.00 12.39
N LEU A 87 -7.46 -10.97 12.06
CA LEU A 87 -6.54 -9.91 12.45
C LEU A 87 -6.45 -8.90 11.32
N ALA A 88 -6.91 -7.68 11.56
CA ALA A 88 -6.93 -6.58 10.59
C ALA A 88 -6.29 -5.32 11.18
N PHE A 89 -5.76 -4.47 10.31
CA PHE A 89 -5.08 -3.23 10.64
C PHE A 89 -5.68 -2.06 9.87
N ALA A 90 -5.82 -0.93 10.56
CA ALA A 90 -6.18 0.34 9.96
C ALA A 90 -5.11 1.37 10.28
N GLY A 91 -4.54 1.97 9.23
CA GLY A 91 -3.66 3.11 9.29
C GLY A 91 -4.42 4.38 8.95
N THR A 92 -4.22 5.44 9.72
CA THR A 92 -5.03 6.66 9.64
C THR A 92 -4.21 7.91 9.34
N GLU A 93 -4.91 9.00 9.12
CA GLU A 93 -4.45 10.38 9.11
C GLU A 93 -5.32 11.19 10.10
N PRO A 94 -4.76 11.83 11.17
CA PRO A 94 -3.33 11.78 11.55
C PRO A 94 -2.84 10.35 11.80
N ALA A 95 -1.51 10.16 11.73
CA ALA A 95 -0.90 8.84 11.82
C ALA A 95 -1.20 8.15 13.14
N ALA A 96 -1.96 7.07 13.07
CA ALA A 96 -2.21 6.11 14.13
C ALA A 96 -2.39 4.72 13.51
N ILE A 97 -2.20 3.68 14.29
CA ILE A 97 -2.48 2.29 13.90
C ILE A 97 -3.53 1.73 14.84
N PHE A 98 -4.57 1.18 14.24
CA PHE A 98 -5.62 0.44 14.94
C PHE A 98 -5.54 -1.03 14.54
N VAL A 99 -5.65 -1.92 15.52
CA VAL A 99 -5.68 -3.37 15.33
C VAL A 99 -7.03 -3.94 15.76
N SER A 100 -7.60 -4.80 14.93
CA SER A 100 -8.75 -5.63 15.24
C SER A 100 -8.33 -7.09 15.28
N SER A 101 -8.69 -7.82 16.32
CA SER A 101 -8.48 -9.27 16.44
C SER A 101 -9.78 -10.10 16.33
N ASN A 102 -10.86 -9.47 15.90
CA ASN A 102 -12.19 -10.07 15.85
C ASN A 102 -12.91 -9.84 14.49
N GLY A 103 -12.12 -9.69 13.41
CA GLY A 103 -12.67 -9.53 12.06
C GLY A 103 -13.28 -8.17 11.81
N ALA A 104 -12.68 -7.13 12.34
CA ALA A 104 -13.11 -5.73 12.26
C ALA A 104 -14.42 -5.41 13.01
N GLU A 105 -14.88 -6.24 13.95
CA GLU A 105 -16.03 -5.91 14.77
C GLU A 105 -15.71 -4.76 15.77
N SER A 106 -14.45 -4.68 16.23
CA SER A 106 -13.96 -3.56 17.03
C SER A 106 -12.46 -3.35 16.85
N TRP A 107 -11.99 -2.15 17.15
CA TRP A 107 -10.61 -1.70 16.99
C TRP A 107 -10.00 -1.27 18.31
N ARG A 108 -8.71 -1.51 18.47
CA ARG A 108 -7.87 -1.01 19.56
C ARG A 108 -6.74 -0.20 18.97
N GLU A 109 -6.52 0.99 19.48
CA GLU A 109 -5.39 1.83 19.09
C GLU A 109 -4.07 1.27 19.64
N CYS A 110 -3.03 1.30 18.82
CA CYS A 110 -1.64 1.10 19.21
C CYS A 110 -1.09 2.47 19.65
N VAL A 111 -1.33 2.82 20.92
CA VAL A 111 -1.09 4.18 21.47
C VAL A 111 0.37 4.64 21.31
N GLU A 112 1.32 3.72 21.31
CA GLU A 112 2.74 4.00 21.12
C GLU A 112 3.03 4.67 19.75
N VAL A 113 2.17 4.47 18.73
CA VAL A 113 2.32 5.13 17.43
C VAL A 113 1.97 6.62 17.52
N ALA A 114 0.90 6.94 18.24
CA ALA A 114 0.54 8.33 18.53
C ALA A 114 1.62 9.03 19.39
N ASP A 115 2.17 8.33 20.39
CA ASP A 115 3.26 8.83 21.22
C ASP A 115 4.51 9.13 20.38
N MET A 116 4.89 8.22 19.45
CA MET A 116 6.02 8.44 18.52
C MET A 116 5.74 9.63 17.59
N ARG A 117 4.53 9.73 17.03
CA ARG A 117 4.11 10.85 16.18
C ARG A 117 4.30 12.19 16.88
N ASP A 118 3.76 12.31 18.10
CA ASP A 118 3.75 13.56 18.85
C ASP A 118 5.17 13.92 19.34
N ALA A 119 5.96 12.95 19.78
CA ALA A 119 7.34 13.15 20.22
C ALA A 119 8.28 13.59 19.08
N ASN A 120 8.07 13.08 17.85
CA ASN A 120 8.92 13.39 16.69
C ASN A 120 8.36 14.53 15.82
N GLY A 121 7.15 15.03 16.12
CA GLY A 121 6.52 16.14 15.42
C GLY A 121 6.25 15.81 13.94
N TRP A 122 5.64 14.65 13.68
CA TRP A 122 5.25 14.27 12.32
C TRP A 122 4.28 15.29 11.75
N SER A 123 4.42 15.57 10.45
CA SER A 123 3.59 16.55 9.76
C SER A 123 3.53 16.21 8.27
N LEU A 124 2.45 16.61 7.61
CA LEU A 124 2.28 16.44 6.17
C LEU A 124 2.40 17.80 5.47
N PRO A 125 3.11 17.90 4.34
CA PRO A 125 3.27 19.17 3.64
C PRO A 125 1.99 19.68 2.96
N TYR A 126 0.99 18.81 2.79
CA TYR A 126 -0.26 19.08 2.06
C TYR A 126 -1.51 19.00 2.96
N SER A 127 -1.36 18.68 4.23
CA SER A 127 -2.45 18.51 5.20
C SER A 127 -2.05 19.09 6.54
N PRO A 128 -2.97 19.66 7.33
CA PRO A 128 -2.68 20.08 8.70
C PRO A 128 -2.44 18.90 9.65
N GLU A 129 -2.72 17.68 9.20
CA GLU A 129 -2.63 16.47 10.01
C GLU A 129 -1.17 16.00 10.20
N ALA A 130 -0.95 15.26 11.28
CA ALA A 130 0.36 14.80 11.71
C ALA A 130 0.69 13.42 11.13
N GLY A 131 1.32 13.37 9.97
CA GLY A 131 1.71 12.12 9.29
C GLY A 131 0.51 11.28 8.84
N CYS A 132 0.76 10.22 8.09
CA CYS A 132 -0.24 9.20 7.82
C CYS A 132 0.38 7.81 7.63
N VAL A 133 -0.34 6.76 8.03
CA VAL A 133 0.08 5.37 7.80
C VAL A 133 -0.46 4.91 6.45
N ARG A 134 0.44 4.60 5.51
CA ARG A 134 0.13 4.34 4.09
C ARG A 134 0.29 2.89 3.65
N GLY A 135 0.77 2.00 4.49
CA GLY A 135 0.97 0.61 4.10
C GLY A 135 1.38 -0.27 5.26
N PHE A 136 1.05 -1.55 5.13
CA PHE A 136 1.51 -2.61 6.01
C PHE A 136 2.12 -3.74 5.19
N ALA A 137 3.10 -4.45 5.77
CA ALA A 137 3.60 -5.71 5.24
C ALA A 137 3.88 -6.66 6.40
N PHE A 138 3.55 -7.94 6.22
CA PHE A 138 3.72 -8.96 7.27
C PHE A 138 4.42 -10.20 6.74
N HIS A 139 5.27 -10.78 7.59
CA HIS A 139 5.85 -12.11 7.41
C HIS A 139 5.89 -12.83 8.76
N GLY A 140 5.01 -13.78 8.97
CA GLY A 140 4.84 -14.42 10.29
C GLY A 140 4.42 -13.39 11.35
N SER A 141 5.13 -13.33 12.46
CA SER A 141 4.93 -12.33 13.51
C SER A 141 5.62 -10.98 13.24
N ARG A 142 6.48 -10.91 12.23
CA ARG A 142 7.15 -9.66 11.84
C ARG A 142 6.20 -8.80 11.00
N GLY A 143 5.98 -7.57 11.42
CA GLY A 143 5.21 -6.56 10.72
C GLY A 143 6.01 -5.29 10.46
N TYR A 144 5.68 -4.61 9.37
CA TYR A 144 6.22 -3.30 9.00
C TYR A 144 5.06 -2.37 8.65
N ALA A 145 5.19 -1.09 9.03
CA ALA A 145 4.23 -0.06 8.67
C ALA A 145 4.96 1.16 8.08
N ALA A 146 4.54 1.57 6.89
CA ALA A 146 5.04 2.75 6.21
C ALA A 146 4.31 3.98 6.73
N VAL A 147 5.05 4.97 7.22
CA VAL A 147 4.51 6.23 7.73
C VAL A 147 5.08 7.39 6.92
N GLU A 148 4.22 8.08 6.20
CA GLU A 148 4.59 9.29 5.49
C GLU A 148 4.99 10.38 6.50
N GLN A 149 6.21 10.90 6.37
CA GLN A 149 6.85 11.82 7.32
C GLN A 149 7.08 11.27 8.73
N GLY A 150 7.05 9.93 8.90
CA GLY A 150 7.29 9.25 10.18
C GLY A 150 8.28 8.09 10.06
N GLY A 151 8.71 7.75 8.84
CA GLY A 151 9.65 6.66 8.59
C GLY A 151 9.00 5.30 8.56
N LEU A 152 9.73 4.27 8.96
CA LEU A 152 9.26 2.90 9.01
C LEU A 152 9.11 2.42 10.45
N LEU A 153 7.96 1.84 10.74
CA LEU A 153 7.71 1.13 12.00
C LEU A 153 7.86 -0.38 11.81
N ARG A 154 8.24 -1.07 12.88
CA ARG A 154 8.37 -2.51 12.96
C ARG A 154 7.60 -3.07 14.15
N SER A 155 7.00 -4.22 13.94
CA SER A 155 6.38 -5.07 14.97
C SER A 155 7.01 -6.45 14.96
N ASP A 156 7.21 -7.05 16.14
CA ASP A 156 7.69 -8.42 16.28
C ASP A 156 6.61 -9.36 16.88
N ASP A 157 5.40 -8.84 17.13
CA ASP A 157 4.29 -9.54 17.79
C ASP A 157 3.02 -9.66 16.93
N GLY A 158 3.19 -9.60 15.59
CA GLY A 158 2.10 -9.69 14.64
C GLY A 158 1.26 -8.42 14.55
N GLY A 159 1.86 -7.25 14.75
CA GLY A 159 1.21 -5.95 14.62
C GLY A 159 0.42 -5.51 15.85
N ARG A 160 0.63 -6.15 17.02
CA ARG A 160 -0.06 -5.79 18.26
C ARG A 160 0.60 -4.62 18.97
N SER A 161 1.90 -4.44 18.77
CA SER A 161 2.67 -3.28 19.19
C SER A 161 3.70 -2.88 18.13
N TRP A 162 4.11 -1.61 18.14
CA TRP A 162 4.96 -1.03 17.11
C TRP A 162 6.07 -0.18 17.71
N GLN A 163 7.23 -0.20 17.06
CA GLN A 163 8.39 0.64 17.37
C GLN A 163 9.03 1.15 16.09
N LEU A 164 9.88 2.15 16.15
CA LEU A 164 10.70 2.54 14.99
C LEU A 164 11.59 1.37 14.59
N ALA A 165 11.69 1.07 13.29
CA ALA A 165 12.71 0.17 12.77
C ALA A 165 14.10 0.77 13.05
N GLY A 166 15.12 -0.08 13.28
CA GLY A 166 16.45 0.37 13.72
C GLY A 166 17.11 1.42 12.81
N GLY A 167 16.90 1.28 11.49
CA GLY A 167 17.38 2.26 10.49
C GLY A 167 16.47 3.47 10.28
N SER A 168 15.37 3.63 11.03
CA SER A 168 14.45 4.76 10.93
C SER A 168 14.65 5.74 12.07
N THR A 169 14.73 7.04 11.77
CA THR A 169 14.84 8.08 12.81
C THR A 169 13.49 8.47 13.40
N GLY A 170 12.41 8.27 12.65
CA GLY A 170 11.09 8.80 12.99
C GLY A 170 10.99 10.33 12.95
N ASP A 171 12.07 11.06 12.76
CA ASP A 171 12.08 12.53 12.67
C ASP A 171 12.30 12.95 11.21
N PRO A 172 11.30 13.56 10.55
CA PRO A 172 11.43 14.01 9.15
C PRO A 172 12.47 15.11 8.94
N ARG A 173 12.91 15.77 10.02
CA ARG A 173 13.94 16.82 9.98
C ARG A 173 15.34 16.28 10.24
N ALA A 174 15.46 15.02 10.65
CA ALA A 174 16.74 14.42 10.93
C ALA A 174 17.55 14.27 9.63
N PRO A 175 18.87 14.56 9.66
CA PRO A 175 19.69 14.35 8.47
C PRO A 175 19.74 12.86 8.10
N LEU A 176 19.65 12.59 6.81
CA LEU A 176 19.78 11.25 6.27
C LEU A 176 21.27 10.88 6.23
N LEU A 177 21.75 10.14 7.22
CA LEU A 177 23.14 9.77 7.37
C LEU A 177 23.31 8.24 7.44
N GLY A 178 24.34 7.74 6.77
CA GLY A 178 24.70 6.31 6.81
C GLY A 178 23.60 5.41 6.23
N SER A 179 23.32 4.29 6.90
CA SER A 179 22.39 3.27 6.46
C SER A 179 20.94 3.54 6.92
N ARG A 180 20.49 4.79 6.87
CA ARG A 180 19.14 5.17 7.31
C ARG A 180 18.16 5.26 6.14
N ILE A 181 16.91 4.93 6.42
CA ILE A 181 15.81 5.15 5.47
C ILE A 181 15.33 6.60 5.50
N HIS A 182 14.88 7.10 4.35
CA HIS A 182 14.21 8.38 4.25
C HIS A 182 12.91 8.39 5.08
N ALA A 183 12.60 9.50 5.76
CA ALA A 183 11.46 9.59 6.66
C ALA A 183 10.09 9.58 5.94
N ASP A 184 10.06 9.97 4.67
CA ASP A 184 8.85 10.00 3.85
C ASP A 184 8.60 8.64 3.19
N VAL A 185 8.10 7.66 3.96
CA VAL A 185 7.88 6.28 3.49
C VAL A 185 6.46 6.12 2.95
N HIS A 186 6.33 5.82 1.66
CA HIS A 186 5.05 5.75 0.97
C HIS A 186 4.40 4.37 0.96
N SER A 187 5.20 3.31 0.94
CA SER A 187 4.73 1.93 1.03
C SER A 187 5.85 1.03 1.55
N VAL A 188 5.51 -0.21 1.90
CA VAL A 188 6.46 -1.21 2.35
C VAL A 188 6.06 -2.58 1.81
N THR A 189 7.04 -3.38 1.40
CA THR A 189 6.88 -4.77 1.00
C THR A 189 7.93 -5.62 1.69
N VAL A 190 7.52 -6.76 2.26
CA VAL A 190 8.40 -7.79 2.79
C VAL A 190 8.38 -8.99 1.85
N HIS A 191 9.55 -9.51 1.48
CA HIS A 191 9.61 -10.63 0.55
C HIS A 191 9.15 -11.94 1.22
N PRO A 192 8.36 -12.80 0.53
CA PRO A 192 7.83 -14.03 1.14
C PRO A 192 8.88 -15.02 1.62
N SER A 193 10.11 -14.97 1.11
CA SER A 193 11.18 -15.89 1.52
C SER A 193 11.81 -15.55 2.87
N SER A 194 11.70 -14.29 3.34
CA SER A 194 12.35 -13.83 4.57
C SER A 194 11.68 -12.62 5.16
N ALA A 195 11.45 -12.65 6.49
CA ALA A 195 10.98 -11.49 7.24
C ALA A 195 11.95 -10.29 7.24
N ASP A 196 13.20 -10.52 6.88
CA ASP A 196 14.27 -9.52 6.94
C ASP A 196 14.52 -8.82 5.60
N VAL A 197 14.01 -9.37 4.49
CA VAL A 197 14.14 -8.75 3.15
C VAL A 197 12.98 -7.80 2.92
N VAL A 198 13.25 -6.51 3.04
CA VAL A 198 12.24 -5.44 3.04
C VAL A 198 12.58 -4.38 2.00
N PHE A 199 11.57 -3.94 1.26
CA PHE A 199 11.67 -2.84 0.29
C PHE A 199 10.70 -1.73 0.66
N ALA A 200 11.15 -0.48 0.54
CA ALA A 200 10.36 0.68 0.89
C ALA A 200 10.54 1.83 -0.12
N PRO A 201 9.55 2.09 -0.97
CA PRO A 201 9.45 3.31 -1.75
C PRO A 201 9.27 4.53 -0.86
N THR A 202 10.03 5.59 -1.17
CA THR A 202 10.06 6.82 -0.36
C THR A 202 10.09 8.07 -1.23
N GLY A 203 9.98 9.24 -0.59
CA GLY A 203 10.21 10.54 -1.23
C GLY A 203 11.66 10.79 -1.67
N GLY A 204 12.61 9.96 -1.23
CA GLY A 204 14.05 10.07 -1.57
C GLY A 204 14.61 8.86 -2.32
N GLY A 205 13.77 7.90 -2.71
CA GLY A 205 14.21 6.74 -3.48
C GLY A 205 13.57 5.43 -3.08
N LEU A 206 13.98 4.36 -3.77
CA LEU A 206 13.70 3.00 -3.37
C LEU A 206 14.78 2.51 -2.40
N TYR A 207 14.38 2.16 -1.21
CA TYR A 207 15.26 1.59 -0.19
C TYR A 207 15.03 0.09 -0.03
N ALA A 208 16.10 -0.67 0.21
CA ALA A 208 16.06 -2.07 0.60
C ALA A 208 16.85 -2.31 1.89
N SER A 209 16.33 -3.24 2.71
CA SER A 209 16.99 -3.74 3.91
C SER A 209 17.06 -5.28 3.83
N PRO A 210 18.23 -5.89 4.04
CA PRO A 210 18.38 -7.34 4.13
C PRO A 210 18.29 -7.87 5.58
N ASP A 211 18.14 -6.99 6.58
CA ASP A 211 18.29 -7.28 8.01
C ASP A 211 17.08 -6.84 8.86
N GLY A 212 15.90 -6.75 8.23
CA GLY A 212 14.66 -6.46 8.95
C GLY A 212 14.50 -5.01 9.36
N GLY A 213 15.08 -4.07 8.60
CA GLY A 213 14.94 -2.64 8.80
C GLY A 213 15.99 -2.04 9.74
N GLU A 214 17.06 -2.78 10.09
CA GLU A 214 18.16 -2.25 10.90
C GLU A 214 19.09 -1.33 10.08
N ALA A 215 19.38 -1.73 8.82
CA ALA A 215 20.15 -0.93 7.88
C ALA A 215 19.51 -0.90 6.50
N TRP A 216 19.64 0.23 5.80
CA TRP A 216 19.01 0.48 4.52
C TRP A 216 20.04 0.92 3.46
N THR A 217 19.82 0.44 2.24
CA THR A 217 20.54 0.89 1.05
C THR A 217 19.54 1.55 0.09
N ASN A 218 19.87 2.75 -0.39
CA ASN A 218 19.13 3.37 -1.49
C ASN A 218 19.53 2.69 -2.80
N LEU A 219 18.60 1.96 -3.41
CA LEU A 219 18.82 1.24 -4.68
C LEU A 219 18.62 2.14 -5.90
N TYR A 220 17.77 3.17 -5.78
CA TYR A 220 17.44 4.06 -6.87
C TYR A 220 16.99 5.42 -6.32
N GLU A 221 17.78 6.47 -6.61
CA GLU A 221 17.46 7.83 -6.19
C GLU A 221 16.39 8.44 -7.10
N CYS A 222 15.16 8.60 -6.58
CA CYS A 222 14.00 9.12 -7.28
C CYS A 222 12.91 9.49 -6.25
N TYR A 223 11.78 10.00 -6.72
CA TYR A 223 10.54 9.96 -5.96
C TYR A 223 9.76 8.71 -6.37
N CYS A 224 9.34 7.87 -5.45
CA CYS A 224 8.55 6.68 -5.77
C CYS A 224 7.54 6.32 -4.69
N ARG A 225 6.39 5.75 -5.10
CA ARG A 225 5.32 5.31 -4.20
C ARG A 225 5.09 3.80 -4.27
N ALA A 226 5.48 3.17 -5.38
CA ALA A 226 5.16 1.79 -5.68
C ALA A 226 6.38 0.98 -6.10
N VAL A 227 6.53 -0.19 -5.51
CA VAL A 227 7.41 -1.27 -5.96
C VAL A 227 6.62 -2.58 -5.95
N TRP A 228 6.80 -3.39 -6.97
CA TRP A 228 6.45 -4.81 -6.93
C TRP A 228 7.75 -5.61 -6.90
N VAL A 229 7.78 -6.60 -6.03
CA VAL A 229 8.89 -7.55 -5.89
C VAL A 229 8.36 -8.91 -6.31
N ASP A 230 9.06 -9.60 -7.18
CA ASP A 230 8.67 -10.94 -7.62
C ASP A 230 8.66 -11.88 -6.40
N PRO A 231 7.52 -12.51 -6.06
CA PRO A 231 7.46 -13.42 -4.92
C PRO A 231 8.40 -14.64 -5.01
N GLY A 232 8.87 -14.97 -6.19
CA GLY A 232 9.82 -16.06 -6.45
C GLY A 232 11.29 -15.62 -6.49
N ASP A 233 11.55 -14.31 -6.66
CA ASP A 233 12.89 -13.78 -6.81
C ASP A 233 13.03 -12.36 -6.22
N PRO A 234 13.66 -12.17 -5.06
CA PRO A 234 13.81 -10.85 -4.44
C PRO A 234 14.74 -9.91 -5.22
N GLU A 235 15.47 -10.39 -6.21
CA GLU A 235 16.30 -9.55 -7.09
C GLU A 235 15.52 -9.00 -8.29
N HIS A 236 14.33 -9.53 -8.59
CA HIS A 236 13.48 -9.04 -9.66
C HIS A 236 12.44 -8.02 -9.16
N LEU A 237 12.57 -6.78 -9.61
CA LEU A 237 11.80 -5.63 -9.14
C LEU A 237 11.13 -4.89 -10.29
N ILE A 238 9.90 -4.41 -10.07
CA ILE A 238 9.24 -3.40 -10.90
C ILE A 238 9.00 -2.16 -10.04
N LEU A 239 9.50 -1.03 -10.49
CA LEU A 239 9.42 0.25 -9.79
C LEU A 239 8.58 1.25 -10.60
N GLY A 240 7.84 2.11 -9.89
CA GLY A 240 7.16 3.28 -10.44
C GLY A 240 7.90 4.57 -10.07
N PRO A 241 9.09 4.87 -10.65
CA PRO A 241 9.85 6.07 -10.30
C PRO A 241 9.28 7.31 -10.97
N ALA A 242 9.55 8.47 -10.37
CA ALA A 242 9.20 9.79 -10.87
C ALA A 242 10.28 10.81 -10.47
N ASP A 243 10.28 11.99 -11.08
CA ASP A 243 11.24 13.05 -10.74
C ASP A 243 10.77 13.86 -9.51
N GLY A 244 9.51 13.71 -9.14
CA GLY A 244 8.86 14.34 -7.99
C GLY A 244 7.41 13.91 -7.90
N VAL A 245 6.64 14.54 -7.02
CA VAL A 245 5.20 14.26 -6.89
C VAL A 245 4.51 14.51 -8.23
N ASP A 246 3.89 13.46 -8.78
CA ASP A 246 3.14 13.49 -10.03
C ASP A 246 3.93 14.13 -11.22
N SER A 247 5.24 13.88 -11.28
CA SER A 247 6.11 14.47 -12.28
C SER A 247 7.00 13.45 -12.97
N ASN A 248 6.83 13.32 -14.29
CA ASN A 248 7.63 12.42 -15.14
C ASN A 248 7.64 10.97 -14.67
N GLY A 249 6.45 10.43 -14.34
CA GLY A 249 6.29 9.05 -13.90
C GLY A 249 6.72 8.04 -14.96
N ARG A 250 7.34 6.94 -14.51
CA ARG A 250 7.89 5.88 -15.36
C ARG A 250 7.52 4.50 -14.80
N ILE A 251 7.82 3.46 -15.54
CA ILE A 251 7.84 2.07 -15.07
C ILE A 251 9.19 1.47 -15.48
N GLU A 252 9.94 1.00 -14.51
CA GLU A 252 11.27 0.45 -14.72
C GLU A 252 11.42 -0.91 -14.05
N GLU A 253 12.21 -1.79 -14.65
CA GLU A 253 12.51 -3.15 -14.19
C GLU A 253 13.97 -3.26 -13.77
N SER A 254 14.22 -3.95 -12.67
CA SER A 254 15.55 -4.42 -12.30
C SER A 254 15.53 -5.94 -12.16
N PRO A 255 16.37 -6.68 -12.91
CA PRO A 255 16.49 -8.14 -12.77
C PRO A 255 17.60 -8.56 -11.80
N ASP A 256 18.27 -7.63 -11.11
CA ASP A 256 19.52 -7.86 -10.38
C ASP A 256 19.59 -7.17 -9.00
N GLY A 257 18.43 -6.99 -8.38
CA GLY A 257 18.34 -6.43 -7.03
C GLY A 257 18.57 -4.92 -6.95
N GLY A 258 18.25 -4.21 -8.03
CA GLY A 258 18.39 -2.75 -8.10
C GLY A 258 19.75 -2.24 -8.54
N LYS A 259 20.65 -3.12 -9.04
CA LYS A 259 21.97 -2.72 -9.55
C LYS A 259 21.88 -2.08 -10.93
N THR A 260 20.97 -2.60 -11.78
CA THR A 260 20.66 -2.02 -13.10
C THR A 260 19.14 -1.85 -13.27
N TRP A 261 18.75 -0.84 -14.05
CA TRP A 261 17.35 -0.52 -14.31
C TRP A 261 17.11 -0.32 -15.80
N HIS A 262 15.99 -0.83 -16.29
CA HIS A 262 15.60 -0.80 -17.69
C HIS A 262 14.16 -0.33 -17.83
N ASP A 263 13.84 0.34 -18.94
CA ASP A 263 12.44 0.69 -19.27
C ASP A 263 11.58 -0.58 -19.37
N ALA A 264 10.51 -0.62 -18.59
CA ALA A 264 9.53 -1.69 -18.55
C ALA A 264 8.11 -1.21 -18.91
N ALA A 265 7.98 -0.05 -19.53
CA ALA A 265 6.67 0.52 -19.89
C ALA A 265 6.02 -0.15 -21.11
N GLY A 266 6.76 -0.93 -21.89
CA GLY A 266 6.23 -1.62 -23.06
C GLY A 266 5.59 -0.66 -24.06
N PRO A 267 4.27 -0.81 -24.38
CA PRO A 267 3.61 0.05 -25.34
C PRO A 267 3.15 1.41 -24.80
N LEU A 268 3.34 1.70 -23.51
CA LEU A 268 2.94 2.97 -22.92
C LEU A 268 3.86 4.12 -23.34
N HIS A 269 3.29 5.28 -23.53
CA HIS A 269 4.08 6.49 -23.79
C HIS A 269 4.49 7.12 -22.46
N ILE A 270 5.75 6.91 -22.06
CA ILE A 270 6.36 7.48 -20.85
C ILE A 270 7.54 8.39 -21.23
N PRO A 271 8.02 9.29 -20.35
CA PRO A 271 7.47 9.55 -19.02
C PRO A 271 6.12 10.26 -19.04
N TRP A 272 5.26 9.96 -18.08
CA TRP A 272 4.01 10.70 -17.88
C TRP A 272 4.28 12.05 -17.22
N ARG A 273 3.89 13.12 -17.88
CA ARG A 273 4.26 14.47 -17.47
C ARG A 273 3.73 14.87 -16.08
N ASP A 274 2.51 14.44 -15.73
CA ASP A 274 1.69 14.94 -14.62
C ASP A 274 1.05 13.85 -13.76
N HIS A 275 1.54 12.62 -13.83
CA HIS A 275 1.14 11.52 -12.97
C HIS A 275 2.23 10.45 -12.88
N MET A 276 2.06 9.52 -11.95
CA MET A 276 2.99 8.44 -11.67
C MET A 276 2.25 7.19 -11.18
N VAL A 277 2.97 6.10 -10.96
CA VAL A 277 2.38 4.92 -10.33
C VAL A 277 2.27 5.14 -8.82
N ASP A 278 1.04 5.08 -8.31
CA ASP A 278 0.76 5.14 -6.88
C ASP A 278 0.91 3.77 -6.20
N ARG A 279 0.49 2.69 -6.90
CA ARG A 279 0.50 1.33 -6.33
C ARG A 279 0.60 0.28 -7.41
N PHE A 280 1.29 -0.81 -7.06
CA PHE A 280 1.21 -2.07 -7.80
C PHE A 280 0.44 -3.11 -6.97
N THR A 281 -0.38 -3.91 -7.66
CA THR A 281 -1.13 -5.03 -7.07
C THR A 281 -1.12 -6.20 -8.02
N GLN A 282 -0.57 -7.32 -7.59
CA GLN A 282 -0.61 -8.55 -8.38
C GLN A 282 -1.98 -9.22 -8.26
N VAL A 283 -2.56 -9.57 -9.40
CA VAL A 283 -3.87 -10.24 -9.53
C VAL A 283 -3.71 -11.46 -10.44
N GLY A 284 -3.45 -12.61 -9.84
CA GLY A 284 -3.08 -13.82 -10.59
C GLY A 284 -1.77 -13.61 -11.35
N GLU A 285 -1.81 -13.82 -12.66
CA GLU A 285 -0.65 -13.68 -13.57
C GLU A 285 -0.51 -12.25 -14.15
N GLU A 286 -1.23 -11.27 -13.60
CA GLU A 286 -1.17 -9.88 -14.05
C GLU A 286 -0.70 -8.97 -12.90
N LEU A 287 0.08 -7.96 -13.24
CA LEU A 287 0.38 -6.83 -12.37
C LEU A 287 -0.50 -5.65 -12.76
N MET A 288 -1.26 -5.12 -11.81
CA MET A 288 -2.06 -3.92 -11.97
C MET A 288 -1.34 -2.72 -11.37
N GLY A 289 -1.30 -1.60 -12.10
CA GLY A 289 -0.82 -0.32 -11.61
C GLY A 289 -1.98 0.66 -11.45
N VAL A 290 -2.16 1.21 -10.27
CA VAL A 290 -3.03 2.37 -10.03
C VAL A 290 -2.18 3.62 -10.17
N LEU A 291 -2.58 4.52 -11.07
CA LEU A 291 -1.88 5.76 -11.32
C LEU A 291 -2.45 6.90 -10.45
N SER A 292 -1.65 7.88 -10.14
CA SER A 292 -2.05 9.01 -9.27
C SER A 292 -3.17 9.89 -9.86
N ASN A 293 -3.37 9.85 -11.18
CA ASN A 293 -4.53 10.45 -11.84
C ASN A 293 -5.82 9.61 -11.70
N GLY A 294 -5.73 8.40 -11.14
CA GLY A 294 -6.84 7.47 -10.93
C GLY A 294 -7.10 6.49 -12.07
N GLU A 295 -6.29 6.50 -13.11
CA GLU A 295 -6.31 5.45 -14.13
C GLU A 295 -5.71 4.14 -13.59
N VAL A 296 -6.12 3.03 -14.20
CA VAL A 296 -5.57 1.69 -13.91
C VAL A 296 -5.00 1.10 -15.18
N ILE A 297 -3.80 0.58 -15.07
CA ILE A 297 -3.11 -0.17 -16.12
C ILE A 297 -2.90 -1.61 -15.65
N ALA A 298 -2.78 -2.55 -16.56
CA ALA A 298 -2.46 -3.94 -16.25
C ALA A 298 -1.51 -4.53 -17.29
N SER A 299 -0.63 -5.41 -16.84
CA SER A 299 0.29 -6.16 -17.69
C SER A 299 0.37 -7.61 -17.24
N PRO A 300 0.48 -8.57 -18.18
CA PRO A 300 0.94 -9.92 -17.84
C PRO A 300 2.36 -9.85 -17.24
N LEU A 301 2.62 -10.60 -16.16
CA LEU A 301 3.95 -10.68 -15.53
C LEU A 301 5.04 -11.17 -16.50
N ALA A 302 4.66 -11.96 -17.50
CA ALA A 302 5.60 -12.58 -18.45
C ALA A 302 6.10 -11.64 -19.56
N SER A 303 5.54 -10.41 -19.72
CA SER A 303 5.81 -9.65 -20.97
C SER A 303 5.86 -8.13 -20.83
N TRP A 304 5.47 -7.56 -19.70
CA TRP A 304 5.30 -6.12 -19.49
C TRP A 304 4.54 -5.42 -20.66
N ALA A 305 3.54 -6.12 -21.21
CA ALA A 305 2.66 -5.58 -22.24
C ALA A 305 1.51 -4.80 -21.59
N TRP A 306 1.83 -3.66 -20.99
CA TRP A 306 0.86 -2.83 -20.29
C TRP A 306 -0.26 -2.34 -21.18
N ARG A 307 -1.47 -2.35 -20.65
CA ARG A 307 -2.67 -1.81 -21.29
C ARG A 307 -3.51 -1.04 -20.27
N PRO A 308 -4.17 0.04 -20.67
CA PRO A 308 -5.17 0.67 -19.84
C PRO A 308 -6.32 -0.32 -19.55
N LEU A 309 -6.77 -0.37 -18.33
CA LEU A 309 -8.06 -0.97 -18.02
C LEU A 309 -9.09 0.14 -18.18
N SER A 310 -9.78 0.14 -19.32
CA SER A 310 -10.82 1.12 -19.60
C SER A 310 -11.99 0.91 -18.64
N ASP A 311 -12.08 1.72 -17.62
CA ASP A 311 -13.29 1.78 -16.82
C ASP A 311 -13.68 3.26 -16.56
N LYS A 312 -14.97 3.53 -16.71
CA LYS A 312 -15.60 4.80 -16.34
C LYS A 312 -15.88 4.83 -14.82
N ALA A 313 -15.03 4.18 -14.02
CA ALA A 313 -15.25 3.95 -12.60
C ALA A 313 -15.11 5.19 -11.72
N GLY A 314 -14.73 6.31 -12.26
CA GLY A 314 -14.24 7.45 -11.50
C GLY A 314 -12.75 7.30 -11.18
N ARG A 315 -12.21 8.18 -10.35
CA ARG A 315 -10.80 8.13 -9.92
C ARG A 315 -10.59 6.91 -9.00
N VAL A 316 -9.84 5.91 -9.46
CA VAL A 316 -9.46 4.74 -8.66
C VAL A 316 -8.37 5.13 -7.66
N LEU A 317 -8.52 4.68 -6.42
CA LEU A 317 -7.59 4.95 -5.31
C LEU A 317 -6.86 3.68 -4.84
N ALA A 318 -7.51 2.52 -4.92
CA ALA A 318 -6.90 1.23 -4.59
C ALA A 318 -7.63 0.07 -5.26
N VAL A 319 -6.94 -1.03 -5.44
CA VAL A 319 -7.52 -2.30 -5.90
C VAL A 319 -7.08 -3.44 -4.99
N ALA A 320 -7.96 -4.42 -4.77
CA ALA A 320 -7.62 -5.62 -4.02
C ALA A 320 -8.28 -6.86 -4.65
N PRO A 321 -7.53 -7.93 -4.94
CA PRO A 321 -8.10 -9.21 -5.28
C PRO A 321 -8.64 -9.92 -4.04
N LEU A 322 -9.65 -10.79 -4.21
CA LEU A 322 -10.06 -11.71 -3.15
C LEU A 322 -8.93 -12.71 -2.88
N LYS A 323 -8.39 -12.68 -1.67
CA LYS A 323 -7.40 -13.67 -1.22
C LYS A 323 -8.12 -15.01 -1.00
N THR A 324 -7.71 -16.08 -1.65
CA THR A 324 -8.32 -17.42 -1.57
C THR A 324 -7.61 -18.30 -0.54
#